data_01831df9dfce521c98277edbffa12104
#
_entry.id   01831df9dfce521c98277edbffa12104
#
_cell.length_a   1.000
_cell.length_b   1.000
_cell.length_c   1.000
_cell.angle_alpha   90.00
_cell.angle_beta   90.00
_cell.angle_gamma   90.00
#
_symmetry.space_group_name_H-M   'P 1'
#
loop_
_entity.id
_entity.type
_entity.pdbx_description
1 polymer ?
#
loop_
_entity_poly.entity_id
_entity_poly.type
_entity_poly.pdbx_seq_one_letter_code
_entity_poly.pdbx_strand_id
1 'polypeptide(L)'
;EGHKTDDKSEPLENAVFGLFRKDCKEFSESNAIMTAVSDEKGYFEFGNIPYGEYVVREIKAPTGYILSDESYPVSISEDGEVIEITAENKPITVKISKRDIYGNELKGAKMQIIDSEGNIVDEWTSDGTDHIVTKIPVGNYTLKEIAAPDGYVIATDIKFTVDVYGNVTVENADATVIAEDGTPIVIMVDEAKPSLPDTPHTVTTDNPHTGVSSDNGICIYLMIGSVMLLSLIFARRKNNERNDV
;
A
#
# COMPACT_ATOMS: atom_id res chain seq x y z
N GLU A 1 5.03 35.30 -3.48
CA GLU A 1 4.37 34.61 -2.37
C GLU A 1 3.48 33.50 -2.83
N GLY A 2 3.06 32.61 -1.95
CA GLY A 2 2.18 31.51 -2.34
C GLY A 2 1.34 30.95 -1.20
N HIS A 3 0.31 30.21 -1.60
CA HIS A 3 -0.58 29.49 -0.70
C HIS A 3 -0.54 28.00 -1.03
N LYS A 4 -0.31 27.21 0.00
CA LYS A 4 -0.29 25.74 -0.05
C LYS A 4 -1.57 25.16 0.53
N THR A 5 -2.28 24.34 -0.26
CA THR A 5 -3.54 23.71 0.15
C THR A 5 -3.57 22.22 -0.19
N ASP A 6 -4.54 21.52 0.37
CA ASP A 6 -4.92 20.19 -0.11
C ASP A 6 -6.00 20.27 -1.22
N ASP A 7 -6.45 19.12 -1.71
CA ASP A 7 -7.50 18.95 -2.73
C ASP A 7 -8.91 19.39 -2.28
N LYS A 8 -9.05 19.81 -1.02
CA LYS A 8 -10.28 20.40 -0.44
C LYS A 8 -10.13 21.89 -0.12
N SER A 9 -9.02 22.49 -0.58
CA SER A 9 -8.63 23.88 -0.30
C SER A 9 -8.33 24.17 1.19
N GLU A 10 -8.04 23.12 2.00
CA GLU A 10 -7.58 23.31 3.36
C GLU A 10 -6.08 23.66 3.36
N PRO A 11 -5.64 24.62 4.19
CA PRO A 11 -4.24 25.04 4.22
C PRO A 11 -3.32 23.92 4.71
N LEU A 12 -2.12 23.83 4.11
CA LEU A 12 -1.11 22.84 4.47
C LEU A 12 0.18 23.51 4.92
N GLU A 13 0.61 23.19 6.13
CA GLU A 13 1.90 23.63 6.70
C GLU A 13 3.03 22.63 6.37
N ASN A 14 4.28 23.10 6.53
CA ASN A 14 5.50 22.28 6.40
C ASN A 14 5.79 21.77 4.98
N ALA A 15 5.15 22.28 3.94
CA ALA A 15 5.64 22.11 2.57
C ALA A 15 6.89 22.97 2.37
N VAL A 16 7.93 22.41 1.76
CA VAL A 16 9.15 23.15 1.44
C VAL A 16 9.18 23.43 -0.06
N PHE A 17 9.30 24.71 -0.41
CA PHE A 17 9.45 25.18 -1.78
C PHE A 17 10.87 25.66 -2.03
N GLY A 18 11.38 25.41 -3.23
CA GLY A 18 12.63 25.96 -3.75
C GLY A 18 12.36 26.99 -4.85
N LEU A 19 13.11 28.09 -4.82
CA LEU A 19 13.24 29.03 -5.93
C LEU A 19 14.49 28.65 -6.72
N PHE A 20 14.34 28.40 -8.01
CA PHE A 20 15.42 27.94 -8.90
C PHE A 20 15.60 28.87 -10.08
N ARG A 21 16.79 28.87 -10.70
CA ARG A 21 16.97 29.49 -12.01
C ARG A 21 16.15 28.75 -13.06
N LYS A 22 15.66 29.45 -14.07
CA LYS A 22 14.83 28.90 -15.15
C LYS A 22 15.45 27.68 -15.86
N ASP A 23 16.78 27.62 -15.95
CA ASP A 23 17.54 26.55 -16.62
C ASP A 23 17.94 25.40 -15.69
N CYS A 24 17.51 25.43 -14.42
CA CYS A 24 17.76 24.35 -13.45
C CYS A 24 17.18 23.02 -13.95
N LYS A 25 17.96 21.95 -13.81
CA LYS A 25 17.56 20.58 -14.25
C LYS A 25 17.23 19.66 -13.07
N GLU A 26 17.80 19.95 -11.90
CA GLU A 26 17.63 19.14 -10.70
C GLU A 26 17.08 20.01 -9.56
N PHE A 27 15.87 19.71 -9.14
CA PHE A 27 15.15 20.46 -8.13
C PHE A 27 15.36 19.83 -6.74
N SER A 28 16.40 20.28 -6.06
CA SER A 28 16.74 19.85 -4.70
C SER A 28 17.05 21.07 -3.83
N GLU A 29 17.04 20.91 -2.52
CA GLU A 29 17.36 21.98 -1.59
C GLU A 29 18.76 22.55 -1.85
N SER A 30 19.73 21.71 -2.21
CA SER A 30 21.11 22.13 -2.51
C SER A 30 21.24 22.97 -3.78
N ASN A 31 20.31 22.85 -4.73
CA ASN A 31 20.30 23.58 -6.00
C ASN A 31 19.37 24.79 -5.98
N ALA A 32 18.57 24.94 -4.92
CA ALA A 32 17.69 26.09 -4.74
C ALA A 32 18.50 27.36 -4.43
N ILE A 33 18.12 28.49 -5.04
CA ILE A 33 18.66 29.82 -4.73
C ILE A 33 18.18 30.23 -3.34
N MET A 34 16.91 29.94 -3.06
CA MET A 34 16.22 30.19 -1.79
C MET A 34 15.25 29.05 -1.53
N THR A 35 14.95 28.84 -0.25
CA THR A 35 13.87 27.94 0.17
C THR A 35 12.88 28.70 1.03
N ALA A 36 11.60 28.27 0.99
CA ALA A 36 10.52 28.77 1.83
C ALA A 36 9.70 27.60 2.35
N VAL A 37 9.14 27.72 3.53
CA VAL A 37 8.31 26.70 4.18
C VAL A 37 6.92 27.27 4.41
N SER A 38 5.87 26.52 4.04
CA SER A 38 4.51 26.95 4.32
C SER A 38 4.19 26.90 5.81
N ASP A 39 3.52 27.94 6.29
CA ASP A 39 3.06 28.07 7.68
C ASP A 39 1.72 27.33 7.90
N GLU A 40 1.15 27.44 9.10
CA GLU A 40 -0.15 26.87 9.49
C GLU A 40 -1.35 27.36 8.67
N LYS A 41 -1.19 28.49 7.94
CA LYS A 41 -2.19 29.03 7.00
C LYS A 41 -1.89 28.65 5.56
N GLY A 42 -0.87 27.82 5.35
CA GLY A 42 -0.39 27.46 4.02
C GLY A 42 0.42 28.53 3.33
N TYR A 43 0.71 29.68 3.98
CA TYR A 43 1.43 30.77 3.37
C TYR A 43 2.95 30.51 3.32
N PHE A 44 3.59 30.84 2.20
CA PHE A 44 5.04 30.86 2.02
C PHE A 44 5.47 32.04 1.15
N GLU A 45 6.69 32.55 1.36
CA GLU A 45 7.21 33.65 0.56
C GLU A 45 8.72 33.54 0.28
N PHE A 46 9.11 34.12 -0.85
CA PHE A 46 10.50 34.42 -1.19
C PHE A 46 10.63 35.94 -1.33
N GLY A 47 11.50 36.54 -0.54
CA GLY A 47 11.72 38.01 -0.54
C GLY A 47 13.03 38.40 -1.20
N ASN A 48 13.10 39.65 -1.67
CA ASN A 48 14.31 40.26 -2.25
C ASN A 48 14.90 39.47 -3.43
N ILE A 49 14.04 38.99 -4.33
CA ILE A 49 14.45 38.24 -5.52
C ILE A 49 15.00 39.25 -6.55
N PRO A 50 16.23 39.10 -7.06
CA PRO A 50 16.73 39.93 -8.16
C PRO A 50 15.90 39.83 -9.43
N TYR A 51 15.97 40.82 -10.32
CA TYR A 51 15.34 40.71 -11.64
C TYR A 51 15.83 39.48 -12.39
N GLY A 52 14.92 38.77 -13.06
CA GLY A 52 15.25 37.54 -13.79
C GLY A 52 14.10 36.59 -13.92
N GLU A 53 14.41 35.44 -14.52
CA GLU A 53 13.45 34.36 -14.72
C GLU A 53 13.80 33.16 -13.84
N TYR A 54 12.79 32.65 -13.16
CA TYR A 54 12.90 31.64 -12.14
C TYR A 54 11.82 30.57 -12.31
N VAL A 55 11.94 29.50 -11.54
CA VAL A 55 10.93 28.47 -11.33
C VAL A 55 10.81 28.22 -9.84
N VAL A 56 9.59 28.24 -9.33
CA VAL A 56 9.27 27.75 -7.99
C VAL A 56 8.77 26.32 -8.11
N ARG A 57 9.24 25.45 -7.21
CA ARG A 57 8.85 24.06 -7.16
C ARG A 57 8.84 23.54 -5.73
N GLU A 58 7.89 22.65 -5.44
CA GLU A 58 7.89 21.92 -4.18
C GLU A 58 9.03 20.91 -4.17
N ILE A 59 9.84 20.89 -3.10
CA ILE A 59 10.95 19.95 -2.90
C ILE A 59 10.70 18.98 -1.76
N LYS A 60 9.72 19.29 -0.90
CA LYS A 60 9.25 18.40 0.16
C LYS A 60 7.77 18.68 0.43
N ALA A 61 6.94 17.65 0.28
CA ALA A 61 5.53 17.74 0.62
C ALA A 61 5.30 17.64 2.14
N PRO A 62 4.17 18.13 2.66
CA PRO A 62 3.72 17.85 4.01
C PRO A 62 3.60 16.34 4.28
N THR A 63 3.75 15.94 5.53
CA THR A 63 3.61 14.53 5.91
C THR A 63 2.23 13.98 5.51
N GLY A 64 2.20 12.84 4.84
CA GLY A 64 0.99 12.17 4.37
C GLY A 64 0.42 12.71 3.05
N TYR A 65 1.18 13.58 2.36
CA TYR A 65 0.78 14.13 1.06
C TYR A 65 1.77 13.76 -0.05
N ILE A 66 1.26 13.66 -1.27
CA ILE A 66 2.04 13.35 -2.48
C ILE A 66 2.89 14.58 -2.84
N LEU A 67 4.18 14.38 -3.07
CA LEU A 67 5.07 15.42 -3.58
C LEU A 67 4.62 15.83 -5.00
N SER A 68 4.33 17.12 -5.20
CA SER A 68 3.97 17.67 -6.49
C SER A 68 5.20 17.83 -7.38
N ASP A 69 5.09 17.43 -8.64
CA ASP A 69 6.08 17.68 -9.69
C ASP A 69 5.79 18.96 -10.49
N GLU A 70 4.78 19.72 -10.09
CA GLU A 70 4.37 20.97 -10.71
C GLU A 70 5.45 22.05 -10.59
N SER A 71 5.59 22.83 -11.64
CA SER A 71 6.59 23.89 -11.72
C SER A 71 5.91 25.21 -12.03
N TYR A 72 6.20 26.23 -11.23
CA TYR A 72 5.61 27.56 -11.34
C TYR A 72 6.66 28.52 -11.91
N PRO A 73 6.56 28.93 -13.20
CA PRO A 73 7.47 29.93 -13.75
C PRO A 73 7.21 31.31 -13.14
N VAL A 74 8.28 31.99 -12.78
CA VAL A 74 8.26 33.32 -12.13
C VAL A 74 9.19 34.24 -12.88
N SER A 75 8.72 35.43 -13.27
CA SER A 75 9.54 36.49 -13.89
C SER A 75 9.44 37.74 -13.05
N ILE A 76 10.57 38.21 -12.53
CA ILE A 76 10.67 39.47 -11.78
C ILE A 76 11.27 40.51 -12.70
N SER A 77 10.51 41.54 -13.07
CA SER A 77 10.90 42.60 -14.02
C SER A 77 10.86 43.98 -13.45
N GLU A 78 10.14 44.22 -12.35
CA GLU A 78 9.96 45.51 -11.72
C GLU A 78 10.22 45.45 -10.20
N ASP A 79 10.61 46.56 -9.62
CA ASP A 79 10.80 46.68 -8.17
C ASP A 79 9.45 46.65 -7.43
N GLY A 80 9.38 45.84 -6.40
CA GLY A 80 8.14 45.66 -5.63
C GLY A 80 7.08 44.77 -6.30
N GLU A 81 7.43 44.10 -7.40
CA GLU A 81 6.52 43.13 -8.08
C GLU A 81 6.23 41.94 -7.14
N VAL A 82 4.94 41.58 -7.00
CA VAL A 82 4.47 40.42 -6.25
C VAL A 82 3.81 39.45 -7.19
N ILE A 83 4.28 38.21 -7.18
CA ILE A 83 3.67 37.11 -7.94
C ILE A 83 3.07 36.14 -6.94
N GLU A 84 1.80 35.79 -7.14
CA GLU A 84 1.06 34.86 -6.31
C GLU A 84 1.04 33.46 -6.95
N ILE A 85 1.24 32.42 -6.14
CA ILE A 85 1.21 31.00 -6.53
C ILE A 85 0.22 30.28 -5.62
N THR A 86 -0.62 29.43 -6.21
CA THR A 86 -1.41 28.44 -5.46
C THR A 86 -0.88 27.07 -5.80
N ALA A 87 -0.46 26.31 -4.78
CA ALA A 87 0.06 24.96 -4.92
C ALA A 87 -0.81 23.98 -4.14
N GLU A 88 -1.21 22.88 -4.77
CA GLU A 88 -2.07 21.86 -4.19
C GLU A 88 -1.33 20.54 -4.04
N ASN A 89 -1.56 19.80 -2.93
CA ASN A 89 -1.19 18.39 -2.81
C ASN A 89 -2.41 17.51 -2.56
N LYS A 90 -2.35 16.29 -3.06
CA LYS A 90 -3.31 15.24 -2.74
C LYS A 90 -2.80 14.37 -1.59
N PRO A 91 -3.67 13.88 -0.70
CA PRO A 91 -3.26 12.95 0.34
C PRO A 91 -2.76 11.64 -0.26
N ILE A 92 -1.71 11.06 0.32
CA ILE A 92 -1.32 9.69 0.02
C ILE A 92 -2.41 8.77 0.55
N THR A 93 -2.97 7.96 -0.34
CA THR A 93 -4.06 7.02 -0.02
C THR A 93 -3.68 5.62 -0.44
N VAL A 94 -3.89 4.65 0.45
CA VAL A 94 -3.68 3.22 0.20
C VAL A 94 -4.96 2.48 0.57
N LYS A 95 -5.40 1.56 -0.27
CA LYS A 95 -6.49 0.64 0.00
C LYS A 95 -5.92 -0.69 0.49
N ILE A 96 -6.57 -1.29 1.47
CA ILE A 96 -6.24 -2.63 1.97
C ILE A 96 -7.45 -3.53 1.72
N SER A 97 -7.24 -4.61 1.00
CA SER A 97 -8.27 -5.58 0.67
C SER A 97 -7.98 -6.91 1.38
N LYS A 98 -8.97 -7.47 2.06
CA LYS A 98 -8.87 -8.75 2.76
C LYS A 98 -9.73 -9.79 2.05
N ARG A 99 -9.11 -10.81 1.41
CA ARG A 99 -9.80 -11.75 0.52
C ARG A 99 -9.53 -13.21 0.86
N ASP A 100 -10.41 -14.09 0.37
CA ASP A 100 -10.11 -15.51 0.28
C ASP A 100 -9.32 -15.84 -1.00
N ILE A 101 -8.94 -17.12 -1.17
CA ILE A 101 -8.22 -17.63 -2.35
C ILE A 101 -9.05 -17.54 -3.65
N TYR A 102 -10.35 -17.29 -3.57
CA TYR A 102 -11.26 -17.15 -4.72
C TYR A 102 -11.49 -15.68 -5.08
N GLY A 103 -10.91 -14.73 -4.29
CA GLY A 103 -11.02 -13.31 -4.50
C GLY A 103 -12.24 -12.66 -3.83
N ASN A 104 -13.00 -13.40 -3.02
CA ASN A 104 -14.13 -12.82 -2.28
C ASN A 104 -13.61 -12.03 -1.07
N GLU A 105 -14.18 -10.83 -0.85
CA GLU A 105 -13.87 -10.01 0.32
C GLU A 105 -14.29 -10.72 1.62
N LEU A 106 -13.39 -10.71 2.61
CA LEU A 106 -13.61 -11.35 3.91
C LEU A 106 -13.97 -10.34 4.99
N LYS A 107 -14.91 -10.74 5.84
CA LYS A 107 -15.40 -10.02 7.01
C LYS A 107 -14.89 -10.61 8.30
N GLY A 108 -14.56 -9.75 9.28
CA GLY A 108 -14.24 -10.19 10.65
C GLY A 108 -12.74 -10.43 10.93
N ALA A 109 -11.86 -10.22 9.95
CA ALA A 109 -10.42 -10.20 10.19
C ALA A 109 -10.02 -8.97 11.01
N LYS A 110 -9.23 -9.13 12.07
CA LYS A 110 -8.62 -8.01 12.79
C LYS A 110 -7.26 -7.69 12.20
N MET A 111 -7.14 -6.47 11.71
CA MET A 111 -6.01 -6.01 10.91
C MET A 111 -5.29 -4.86 11.59
N GLN A 112 -3.98 -4.78 11.39
CA GLN A 112 -3.13 -3.66 11.81
C GLN A 112 -2.16 -3.27 10.70
N ILE A 113 -1.86 -1.97 10.57
CA ILE A 113 -0.69 -1.44 9.88
C ILE A 113 0.29 -0.97 10.95
N ILE A 114 1.53 -1.44 10.86
CA ILE A 114 2.60 -1.16 11.82
C ILE A 114 3.74 -0.50 11.05
N ASP A 115 4.29 0.61 11.57
CA ASP A 115 5.46 1.28 10.98
C ASP A 115 6.78 0.54 11.30
N SER A 116 7.90 1.04 10.77
CA SER A 116 9.23 0.48 10.99
C SER A 116 9.73 0.57 12.43
N GLU A 117 9.11 1.41 13.26
CA GLU A 117 9.43 1.57 14.68
C GLU A 117 8.60 0.66 15.59
N GLY A 118 7.58 -0.01 14.99
CA GLY A 118 6.65 -0.90 15.71
C GLY A 118 5.41 -0.20 16.25
N ASN A 119 5.15 1.05 15.86
CA ASN A 119 3.94 1.76 16.24
C ASN A 119 2.77 1.33 15.36
N ILE A 120 1.58 1.21 15.95
CA ILE A 120 0.35 0.95 15.21
C ILE A 120 -0.07 2.26 14.55
N VAL A 121 -0.08 2.27 13.19
CA VAL A 121 -0.52 3.39 12.36
C VAL A 121 -2.02 3.35 12.17
N ASP A 122 -2.58 2.15 11.99
CA ASP A 122 -4.03 1.93 11.83
C ASP A 122 -4.42 0.54 12.32
N GLU A 123 -5.64 0.41 12.85
CA GLU A 123 -6.22 -0.84 13.32
C GLU A 123 -7.72 -0.88 13.02
N TRP A 124 -8.20 -1.98 12.42
CA TRP A 124 -9.62 -2.14 12.08
C TRP A 124 -10.04 -3.61 12.05
N THR A 125 -11.35 -3.83 11.89
CA THR A 125 -11.91 -5.14 11.57
C THR A 125 -12.48 -5.09 10.16
N SER A 126 -12.09 -6.01 9.28
CA SER A 126 -12.57 -6.08 7.91
C SER A 126 -14.10 -6.27 7.88
N ASP A 127 -14.76 -5.53 7.00
CA ASP A 127 -16.23 -5.51 6.89
C ASP A 127 -16.77 -6.09 5.57
N GLY A 128 -15.84 -6.58 4.73
CA GLY A 128 -16.14 -7.12 3.41
C GLY A 128 -16.03 -6.09 2.29
N THR A 129 -15.34 -4.97 2.55
CA THR A 129 -14.96 -3.95 1.57
C THR A 129 -13.51 -3.57 1.76
N ASP A 130 -12.93 -2.83 0.79
CA ASP A 130 -11.59 -2.28 0.93
C ASP A 130 -11.55 -1.27 2.10
N HIS A 131 -10.56 -1.41 2.98
CA HIS A 131 -10.24 -0.42 4.00
C HIS A 131 -9.38 0.68 3.41
N ILE A 132 -9.74 1.95 3.62
CA ILE A 132 -9.06 3.11 3.03
C ILE A 132 -8.24 3.83 4.09
N VAL A 133 -6.92 3.86 3.89
CA VAL A 133 -5.97 4.61 4.73
C VAL A 133 -5.56 5.87 3.99
N THR A 134 -5.90 7.04 4.53
CA THR A 134 -5.56 8.34 3.92
C THR A 134 -4.50 9.06 4.75
N LYS A 135 -3.69 9.89 4.09
CA LYS A 135 -2.59 10.64 4.71
C LYS A 135 -1.54 9.74 5.38
N ILE A 136 -1.35 8.53 4.83
CA ILE A 136 -0.29 7.64 5.32
C ILE A 136 1.07 8.27 5.02
N PRO A 137 1.99 8.40 6.00
CA PRO A 137 3.31 8.95 5.77
C PRO A 137 4.14 8.11 4.79
N VAL A 138 5.13 8.73 4.18
CA VAL A 138 6.19 8.01 3.45
C VAL A 138 6.96 7.13 4.43
N GLY A 139 7.14 5.83 4.10
CA GLY A 139 7.83 4.91 5.00
C GLY A 139 7.66 3.44 4.65
N ASN A 140 8.19 2.59 5.54
CA ASN A 140 8.06 1.14 5.46
C ASN A 140 7.06 0.65 6.50
N TYR A 141 6.19 -0.25 6.08
CA TYR A 141 5.07 -0.74 6.87
C TYR A 141 4.96 -2.25 6.83
N THR A 142 4.32 -2.80 7.87
CA THR A 142 3.89 -4.20 7.91
C THR A 142 2.38 -4.23 8.08
N LEU A 143 1.68 -4.82 7.12
CA LEU A 143 0.28 -5.18 7.23
C LEU A 143 0.19 -6.54 7.94
N LYS A 144 -0.51 -6.58 9.05
CA LYS A 144 -0.60 -7.74 9.94
C LYS A 144 -2.04 -8.12 10.20
N GLU A 145 -2.32 -9.42 10.17
CA GLU A 145 -3.56 -9.97 10.65
C GLU A 145 -3.39 -10.46 12.10
N ILE A 146 -4.15 -9.89 13.02
CA ILE A 146 -4.10 -10.25 14.46
C ILE A 146 -5.06 -11.41 14.75
N ALA A 147 -6.18 -11.48 14.02
CA ALA A 147 -7.12 -12.59 14.11
C ALA A 147 -7.81 -12.77 12.76
N ALA A 148 -7.78 -14.02 12.27
CA ALA A 148 -8.49 -14.39 11.05
C ALA A 148 -10.01 -14.53 11.30
N PRO A 149 -10.83 -14.39 10.25
CA PRO A 149 -12.24 -14.70 10.31
C PRO A 149 -12.48 -16.18 10.67
N ASP A 150 -13.68 -16.50 11.16
CA ASP A 150 -14.05 -17.88 11.44
C ASP A 150 -13.93 -18.77 10.19
N GLY A 151 -13.27 -19.89 10.35
CA GLY A 151 -13.03 -20.85 9.25
C GLY A 151 -11.77 -20.58 8.43
N TYR A 152 -11.00 -19.53 8.74
CA TYR A 152 -9.76 -19.18 8.02
C TYR A 152 -8.52 -19.27 8.91
N VAL A 153 -7.37 -19.44 8.29
CA VAL A 153 -6.04 -19.43 8.93
C VAL A 153 -5.50 -18.00 8.86
N ILE A 154 -4.81 -17.56 9.91
CA ILE A 154 -4.14 -16.24 9.92
C ILE A 154 -3.14 -16.17 8.76
N ALA A 155 -3.23 -15.12 7.95
CA ALA A 155 -2.33 -14.87 6.84
C ALA A 155 -0.93 -14.47 7.29
N THR A 156 0.05 -14.66 6.41
CA THR A 156 1.41 -14.16 6.60
C THR A 156 1.43 -12.62 6.48
N ASP A 157 2.22 -11.98 7.33
CA ASP A 157 2.44 -10.53 7.30
C ASP A 157 2.94 -10.08 5.91
N ILE A 158 2.46 -8.93 5.45
CA ILE A 158 2.88 -8.30 4.19
C ILE A 158 3.65 -7.03 4.52
N LYS A 159 4.90 -6.94 4.05
CA LYS A 159 5.69 -5.72 4.13
C LYS A 159 5.53 -4.89 2.87
N PHE A 160 5.30 -3.60 3.03
CA PHE A 160 5.15 -2.67 1.94
C PHE A 160 5.81 -1.33 2.23
N THR A 161 6.17 -0.61 1.18
CA THR A 161 6.78 0.72 1.25
C THR A 161 5.88 1.71 0.53
N VAL A 162 5.73 2.89 1.11
CA VAL A 162 5.05 4.05 0.50
C VAL A 162 6.12 5.10 0.17
N ASP A 163 6.20 5.54 -1.08
CA ASP A 163 7.15 6.57 -1.51
C ASP A 163 6.53 7.99 -1.51
N VAL A 164 7.35 9.01 -1.83
CA VAL A 164 6.94 10.42 -1.84
C VAL A 164 5.89 10.75 -2.90
N TYR A 165 5.70 9.90 -3.90
CA TYR A 165 4.72 10.04 -4.96
C TYR A 165 3.44 9.24 -4.69
N GLY A 166 3.34 8.60 -3.51
CA GLY A 166 2.22 7.76 -3.13
C GLY A 166 2.22 6.38 -3.77
N ASN A 167 3.32 5.97 -4.41
CA ASN A 167 3.44 4.62 -4.93
C ASN A 167 3.65 3.64 -3.79
N VAL A 168 3.04 2.46 -3.93
CA VAL A 168 3.19 1.35 -2.98
C VAL A 168 3.96 0.22 -3.64
N THR A 169 4.99 -0.25 -2.96
CA THR A 169 5.78 -1.43 -3.35
C THR A 169 5.68 -2.47 -2.25
N VAL A 170 5.41 -3.72 -2.58
CA VAL A 170 5.35 -4.86 -1.65
C VAL A 170 6.49 -5.83 -1.91
N GLU A 171 6.96 -6.54 -0.87
CA GLU A 171 7.98 -7.57 -1.02
C GLU A 171 7.49 -8.73 -1.91
N ASN A 172 6.19 -9.06 -1.83
CA ASN A 172 5.54 -10.00 -2.73
C ASN A 172 4.77 -9.23 -3.82
N ALA A 173 5.27 -9.25 -5.05
CA ALA A 173 4.70 -8.49 -6.19
C ALA A 173 3.24 -8.87 -6.52
N ASP A 174 2.78 -10.08 -6.14
CA ASP A 174 1.41 -10.52 -6.38
C ASP A 174 0.39 -9.92 -5.41
N ALA A 175 0.86 -9.27 -4.34
CA ALA A 175 0.00 -8.69 -3.30
C ALA A 175 -0.45 -7.24 -3.58
N THR A 176 0.06 -6.58 -4.62
CA THR A 176 -0.31 -5.19 -4.97
C THR A 176 -1.03 -5.13 -6.30
N VAL A 177 -2.16 -4.45 -6.31
CA VAL A 177 -2.93 -4.14 -7.51
C VAL A 177 -3.21 -2.63 -7.53
N ILE A 178 -3.17 -2.02 -8.72
CA ILE A 178 -3.59 -0.62 -8.89
C ILE A 178 -5.09 -0.62 -9.23
N ALA A 179 -5.88 0.13 -8.45
CA ALA A 179 -7.30 0.30 -8.73
C ALA A 179 -7.54 1.13 -10.00
N GLU A 180 -8.76 1.10 -10.54
CA GLU A 180 -9.15 1.88 -11.73
C GLU A 180 -8.97 3.39 -11.54
N ASP A 181 -9.11 3.89 -10.31
CA ASP A 181 -8.87 5.29 -9.94
C ASP A 181 -7.37 5.62 -9.71
N GLY A 182 -6.48 4.66 -9.94
CA GLY A 182 -5.04 4.80 -9.72
C GLY A 182 -4.58 4.63 -8.27
N THR A 183 -5.49 4.43 -7.31
CA THR A 183 -5.12 4.21 -5.91
C THR A 183 -4.53 2.81 -5.72
N PRO A 184 -3.33 2.66 -5.10
CA PRO A 184 -2.74 1.36 -4.86
C PRO A 184 -3.56 0.55 -3.83
N ILE A 185 -3.69 -0.76 -4.07
CA ILE A 185 -4.37 -1.71 -3.18
C ILE A 185 -3.36 -2.77 -2.75
N VAL A 186 -3.20 -2.95 -1.44
CA VAL A 186 -2.48 -4.09 -0.86
C VAL A 186 -3.49 -5.18 -0.51
N ILE A 187 -3.34 -6.37 -1.10
CA ILE A 187 -4.27 -7.49 -0.93
C ILE A 187 -3.65 -8.53 0.00
N MET A 188 -4.36 -8.86 1.07
CA MET A 188 -4.00 -9.98 1.96
C MET A 188 -5.02 -11.11 1.78
N VAL A 189 -4.51 -12.33 1.50
CA VAL A 189 -5.34 -13.49 1.18
C VAL A 189 -5.27 -14.52 2.30
N ASP A 190 -6.45 -15.02 2.72
CA ASP A 190 -6.58 -16.12 3.68
C ASP A 190 -6.87 -17.44 2.99
N GLU A 191 -6.30 -18.49 3.56
CA GLU A 191 -6.65 -19.87 3.26
C GLU A 191 -7.71 -20.38 4.24
N ALA A 192 -8.69 -21.15 3.74
CA ALA A 192 -9.66 -21.82 4.60
C ALA A 192 -8.97 -22.88 5.47
N LYS A 193 -9.40 -23.01 6.73
CA LYS A 193 -8.96 -24.12 7.58
C LYS A 193 -9.34 -25.46 6.93
N PRO A 194 -8.45 -26.48 6.97
CA PRO A 194 -8.79 -27.80 6.51
C PRO A 194 -10.03 -28.30 7.24
N SER A 195 -11.07 -28.73 6.50
CA SER A 195 -12.19 -29.45 7.10
C SER A 195 -11.69 -30.80 7.59
N LEU A 196 -11.95 -31.12 8.87
CA LEU A 196 -11.77 -32.51 9.33
C LEU A 196 -12.67 -33.40 8.48
N PRO A 197 -12.16 -34.52 7.96
CA PRO A 197 -13.04 -35.49 7.32
C PRO A 197 -14.12 -35.92 8.32
N ASP A 198 -15.36 -35.92 7.86
CA ASP A 198 -16.49 -36.43 8.65
C ASP A 198 -16.11 -37.81 9.20
N THR A 199 -16.09 -37.91 10.54
CA THR A 199 -15.96 -39.25 11.14
C THR A 199 -17.06 -40.12 10.57
N PRO A 200 -16.73 -41.28 9.97
CA PRO A 200 -17.78 -42.14 9.43
C PRO A 200 -18.78 -42.42 10.54
N HIS A 201 -20.03 -42.06 10.31
CA HIS A 201 -21.11 -42.51 11.17
C HIS A 201 -20.99 -44.01 11.25
N THR A 202 -20.66 -44.53 12.42
CA THR A 202 -20.81 -45.94 12.74
C THR A 202 -22.29 -46.25 12.63
N VAL A 203 -22.66 -46.81 11.49
CA VAL A 203 -23.95 -47.47 11.34
C VAL A 203 -23.90 -48.65 12.28
N THR A 204 -24.51 -48.54 13.45
CA THR A 204 -24.79 -49.66 14.31
C THR A 204 -25.84 -50.50 13.59
N THR A 205 -25.41 -51.45 12.77
CA THR A 205 -26.23 -52.56 12.35
C THR A 205 -26.26 -53.53 13.52
N ASP A 206 -27.36 -53.51 14.26
CA ASP A 206 -27.72 -54.63 15.13
C ASP A 206 -27.82 -55.89 14.24
N ASN A 207 -26.82 -56.77 14.37
CA ASN A 207 -26.92 -58.12 13.82
C ASN A 207 -26.50 -59.11 14.90
N PRO A 208 -27.36 -60.09 15.26
CA PRO A 208 -27.06 -61.05 16.29
C PRO A 208 -26.18 -62.20 15.75
N HIS A 209 -25.13 -62.46 16.48
CA HIS A 209 -24.37 -63.72 16.58
C HIS A 209 -23.86 -64.42 15.34
N THR A 210 -22.57 -64.42 15.14
CA THR A 210 -21.72 -65.61 15.16
C THR A 210 -20.26 -65.19 15.28
N GLY A 211 -19.54 -65.82 16.23
CA GLY A 211 -18.14 -65.53 16.48
C GLY A 211 -17.22 -66.05 15.37
N VAL A 212 -16.10 -65.36 15.20
CA VAL A 212 -14.76 -65.94 14.94
C VAL A 212 -13.72 -64.80 15.11
N SER A 213 -12.61 -65.18 15.72
CA SER A 213 -11.48 -64.44 16.22
C SER A 213 -10.65 -63.62 15.25
N SER A 214 -10.06 -62.58 15.80
CA SER A 214 -8.70 -62.03 15.57
C SER A 214 -8.19 -61.76 14.15
N ASP A 215 -7.89 -60.52 13.90
CA ASP A 215 -6.49 -60.12 13.63
C ASP A 215 -6.29 -58.62 13.73
N ASN A 216 -5.26 -58.23 14.45
CA ASN A 216 -4.78 -56.88 14.59
C ASN A 216 -4.13 -56.39 13.28
N GLY A 217 -4.80 -55.49 12.61
CA GLY A 217 -4.21 -54.74 11.50
C GLY A 217 -4.20 -53.24 11.79
N ILE A 218 -3.09 -52.79 12.36
CA ILE A 218 -2.82 -51.33 12.49
C ILE A 218 -2.53 -50.79 11.09
N CYS A 219 -3.51 -50.19 10.45
CA CYS A 219 -3.24 -49.35 9.28
C CYS A 219 -2.78 -47.96 9.71
N ILE A 220 -1.46 -47.77 9.75
CA ILE A 220 -0.86 -46.44 9.84
C ILE A 220 -0.93 -45.81 8.45
N TYR A 221 -1.89 -44.92 8.22
CA TYR A 221 -1.87 -44.06 7.04
C TYR A 221 -0.91 -42.88 7.30
N LEU A 222 0.29 -42.98 6.71
CA LEU A 222 1.19 -41.86 6.52
C LEU A 222 0.59 -40.92 5.48
N MET A 223 -0.01 -39.83 5.94
CA MET A 223 -0.35 -38.70 5.08
C MET A 223 0.92 -37.90 4.82
N ILE A 224 1.65 -38.26 3.77
CA ILE A 224 2.72 -37.43 3.21
C ILE A 224 2.08 -36.44 2.27
N GLY A 225 2.33 -35.14 2.56
CA GLY A 225 1.78 -33.99 1.86
C GLY A 225 2.03 -33.98 0.36
N SER A 226 1.03 -33.54 -0.37
CA SER A 226 1.14 -33.07 -1.73
C SER A 226 0.92 -31.56 -1.80
N VAL A 227 1.90 -30.82 -1.34
CA VAL A 227 2.06 -29.40 -1.66
C VAL A 227 3.31 -29.29 -2.54
N MET A 228 3.20 -29.72 -3.78
CA MET A 228 4.15 -29.42 -4.87
C MET A 228 3.61 -29.90 -6.21
N LEU A 229 2.65 -29.20 -6.81
CA LEU A 229 2.38 -29.37 -8.25
C LEU A 229 1.57 -28.25 -8.90
N LEU A 230 1.69 -27.00 -8.48
CA LEU A 230 1.09 -25.87 -9.24
C LEU A 230 2.08 -24.81 -9.74
N SER A 231 3.36 -24.88 -9.35
CA SER A 231 4.36 -23.90 -9.81
C SER A 231 5.04 -24.24 -11.15
N LEU A 232 4.74 -25.41 -11.77
CA LEU A 232 5.40 -25.86 -13.01
C LEU A 232 4.62 -25.62 -14.31
N ILE A 233 3.37 -25.15 -14.24
CA ILE A 233 2.57 -24.93 -15.46
C ILE A 233 2.73 -23.52 -16.01
N PHE A 234 3.04 -22.52 -15.18
CA PHE A 234 3.23 -21.14 -15.64
C PHE A 234 4.63 -20.85 -16.21
N ALA A 235 5.67 -21.57 -15.79
CA ALA A 235 7.03 -21.39 -16.32
C ALA A 235 7.21 -21.93 -17.76
N ARG A 236 6.34 -22.81 -18.23
CA ARG A 236 6.45 -23.42 -19.56
C ARG A 236 5.83 -22.60 -20.69
N ARG A 237 4.99 -21.61 -20.37
CA ARG A 237 4.33 -20.75 -21.37
C ARG A 237 5.18 -19.53 -21.78
N LYS A 238 6.13 -19.12 -20.96
CA LYS A 238 6.98 -17.93 -21.23
C LYS A 238 8.24 -18.24 -22.04
N ASN A 239 8.58 -19.52 -22.24
CA ASN A 239 9.79 -19.92 -23.01
C ASN A 239 9.52 -20.27 -24.47
N ASN A 240 8.25 -20.30 -24.92
CA ASN A 240 7.92 -20.65 -26.30
C ASN A 240 7.72 -19.44 -27.23
N GLU A 241 7.74 -18.21 -26.68
CA GLU A 241 7.58 -16.97 -27.49
C GLU A 241 8.90 -16.25 -27.83
N ARG A 242 10.03 -16.89 -27.57
CA ARG A 242 11.35 -16.25 -27.80
C ARG A 242 12.21 -16.92 -28.86
N ASN A 243 11.66 -17.85 -29.62
CA ASN A 243 12.42 -18.57 -30.67
C ASN A 243 11.86 -18.43 -32.09
N ASP A 244 11.01 -17.45 -32.37
CA ASP A 244 10.62 -17.11 -33.73
C ASP A 244 10.72 -15.59 -33.95
N VAL A 245 11.94 -15.10 -34.14
CA VAL A 245 12.34 -14.00 -35.05
C VAL A 245 13.84 -14.09 -35.27
#